data_91e031c1c78581c08445e44e80aef666
#
_entry.id   91e031c1c78581c08445e44e80aef666
#
_cell.length_a   1.000
_cell.length_b   1.000
_cell.length_c   1.000
_cell.angle_alpha   90.00
_cell.angle_beta   90.00
_cell.angle_gamma   90.00
#
_symmetry.space_group_name_H-M   'P 1'
#
loop_
_entity.id
_entity.type
_entity.pdbx_description
1 polymer ?
#
loop_
_entity_poly.entity_id
_entity_poly.type
_entity_poly.pdbx_seq_one_letter_code
_entity_poly.pdbx_strand_id
1 'polypeptide(L)'
;MRNIALKLMYNGTAYHGWQMQRTEASVQETLQRGLSMVCGERVRLTGVGRTDAGVHAERYVANFRTSSRIPIDRLPFAVTTPTPEDIVVREALEVADDFNAIGSCLKKEYTYRIYNSRIKNPFYVNRAYFYPKKLDEAVMDAAARAFEGTHDFRAVRSVGTETKTTVRTVHYCRVTRRGELLELKVCADGFLYNMVRAITGTVLYAAEGKLTAEDIPKILDSGDRTLAGPTVPPGGLYMTRLWYEDERLND
;
A
#
# COMPACT_ATOMS: atom_id res chain seq x y z
N MET A 1 16.02 -24.99 -8.17
CA MET A 1 15.56 -23.64 -8.57
C MET A 1 15.79 -22.73 -7.37
N ARG A 2 16.26 -21.51 -7.58
CA ARG A 2 16.45 -20.52 -6.51
C ARG A 2 15.11 -19.81 -6.23
N ASN A 3 14.80 -19.54 -4.98
CA ASN A 3 13.72 -18.64 -4.60
C ASN A 3 14.32 -17.26 -4.34
N ILE A 4 13.91 -16.26 -5.10
CA ILE A 4 14.47 -14.91 -5.05
C ILE A 4 13.38 -13.93 -4.61
N ALA A 5 13.64 -13.21 -3.53
CA ALA A 5 12.86 -12.06 -3.11
C ALA A 5 13.43 -10.78 -3.72
N LEU A 6 12.55 -9.91 -4.18
CA LEU A 6 12.85 -8.60 -4.71
C LEU A 6 12.29 -7.53 -3.78
N LYS A 7 13.13 -6.58 -3.36
CA LYS A 7 12.67 -5.31 -2.80
C LYS A 7 12.51 -4.32 -3.94
N LEU A 8 11.33 -3.77 -4.10
CA LEU A 8 11.03 -2.88 -5.21
C LEU A 8 10.18 -1.67 -4.77
N MET A 9 10.16 -0.67 -5.62
CA MET A 9 9.32 0.50 -5.50
C MET A 9 8.67 0.80 -6.85
N TYR A 10 7.49 1.42 -6.82
CA TYR A 10 6.81 1.84 -8.04
C TYR A 10 5.91 3.05 -7.84
N ASN A 11 5.83 3.86 -8.89
CA ASN A 11 4.80 4.87 -9.06
C ASN A 11 3.60 4.23 -9.78
N GLY A 12 2.49 4.05 -9.06
CA GLY A 12 1.31 3.34 -9.56
C GLY A 12 0.43 4.14 -10.53
N THR A 13 0.75 5.39 -10.82
CA THR A 13 -0.11 6.31 -11.60
C THR A 13 -0.54 5.74 -12.95
N ALA A 14 0.36 5.03 -13.64
CA ALA A 14 0.12 4.46 -14.97
C ALA A 14 -0.48 3.03 -14.94
N TYR A 15 -0.74 2.49 -13.75
CA TYR A 15 -1.12 1.09 -13.59
C TYR A 15 -2.49 0.92 -12.93
N HIS A 16 -3.22 -0.10 -13.36
CA HIS A 16 -4.46 -0.55 -12.73
C HIS A 16 -4.19 -1.46 -11.52
N GLY A 17 -3.21 -1.04 -10.69
CA GLY A 17 -2.78 -1.72 -9.48
C GLY A 17 -1.70 -2.77 -9.71
N TRP A 18 -1.43 -3.54 -8.65
CA TRP A 18 -0.41 -4.58 -8.70
C TRP A 18 -0.79 -5.78 -9.57
N GLN A 19 -1.98 -6.33 -9.34
CA GLN A 19 -2.39 -7.64 -9.87
C GLN A 19 -2.56 -7.63 -11.39
N MET A 20 -1.95 -8.59 -12.08
CA MET A 20 -2.14 -8.82 -13.50
C MET A 20 -3.62 -9.01 -13.85
N GLN A 21 -4.07 -8.34 -14.90
CA GLN A 21 -5.43 -8.32 -15.44
C GLN A 21 -5.40 -8.62 -16.93
N ARG A 22 -6.59 -8.85 -17.54
CA ARG A 22 -6.67 -9.24 -18.95
C ARG A 22 -6.43 -8.08 -19.93
N THR A 23 -6.87 -6.89 -19.58
CA THR A 23 -6.97 -5.73 -20.49
C THR A 23 -6.13 -4.53 -20.08
N GLU A 24 -5.74 -4.44 -18.80
CA GLU A 24 -5.15 -3.24 -18.24
C GLU A 24 -3.70 -3.49 -17.77
N ALA A 25 -2.84 -2.49 -17.97
CA ALA A 25 -1.46 -2.56 -17.51
C ALA A 25 -1.37 -2.68 -15.99
N SER A 26 -0.61 -3.63 -15.49
CA SER A 26 -0.36 -3.85 -14.06
C SER A 26 1.14 -3.89 -13.76
N VAL A 27 1.49 -3.54 -12.52
CA VAL A 27 2.88 -3.58 -12.06
C VAL A 27 3.45 -5.00 -12.14
N GLN A 28 2.66 -6.00 -11.69
CA GLN A 28 3.06 -7.41 -11.70
C GLN A 28 3.39 -7.91 -13.10
N GLU A 29 2.53 -7.66 -14.08
CA GLU A 29 2.74 -8.12 -15.45
C GLU A 29 3.97 -7.47 -16.08
N THR A 30 4.11 -6.15 -15.91
CA THR A 30 5.23 -5.39 -16.47
C THR A 30 6.56 -5.88 -15.92
N LEU A 31 6.67 -6.02 -14.60
CA LEU A 31 7.89 -6.53 -13.96
C LEU A 31 8.15 -8.00 -14.31
N GLN A 32 7.10 -8.83 -14.34
CA GLN A 32 7.19 -10.25 -14.67
C GLN A 32 7.70 -10.47 -16.11
N ARG A 33 7.27 -9.62 -17.04
CA ARG A 33 7.78 -9.64 -18.42
C ARG A 33 9.27 -9.28 -18.48
N GLY A 34 9.70 -8.21 -17.79
CA GLY A 34 11.10 -7.81 -17.71
C GLY A 34 11.99 -8.90 -17.11
N LEU A 35 11.55 -9.50 -15.98
CA LEU A 35 12.27 -10.63 -15.37
C LEU A 35 12.34 -11.85 -16.27
N SER A 36 11.27 -12.17 -16.99
CA SER A 36 11.27 -13.32 -17.91
C SER A 36 12.27 -13.14 -19.06
N MET A 37 12.40 -11.91 -19.60
CA MET A 37 13.42 -11.58 -20.62
C MET A 37 14.84 -11.75 -20.06
N VAL A 38 15.09 -11.23 -18.86
CA VAL A 38 16.42 -11.27 -18.23
C VAL A 38 16.82 -12.68 -17.83
N CYS A 39 15.90 -13.45 -17.27
CA CYS A 39 16.17 -14.82 -16.82
C CYS A 39 16.19 -15.85 -17.97
N GLY A 40 15.69 -15.50 -19.15
CA GLY A 40 15.57 -16.42 -20.28
C GLY A 40 14.52 -17.52 -20.07
N GLU A 41 13.59 -17.35 -19.13
CA GLU A 41 12.55 -18.30 -18.81
C GLU A 41 11.28 -17.60 -18.33
N ARG A 42 10.14 -18.29 -18.36
CA ARG A 42 8.88 -17.72 -17.88
C ARG A 42 8.90 -17.59 -16.35
N VAL A 43 8.93 -16.36 -15.85
CA VAL A 43 8.86 -16.03 -14.42
C VAL A 43 7.41 -15.84 -13.98
N ARG A 44 7.09 -16.28 -12.76
CA ARG A 44 5.83 -15.97 -12.07
C ARG A 44 6.13 -15.27 -10.76
N LEU A 45 5.65 -14.04 -10.61
CA LEU A 45 5.82 -13.23 -9.40
C LEU A 45 4.67 -13.45 -8.42
N THR A 46 5.03 -13.57 -7.13
CA THR A 46 4.10 -13.46 -6.00
C THR A 46 4.42 -12.19 -5.24
N GLY A 47 3.49 -11.24 -5.17
CA GLY A 47 3.67 -9.99 -4.43
C GLY A 47 3.11 -10.07 -3.01
N VAL A 48 3.58 -9.19 -2.12
CA VAL A 48 3.16 -9.11 -0.70
C VAL A 48 1.67 -8.79 -0.50
N GLY A 49 1.01 -8.29 -1.50
CA GLY A 49 -0.42 -7.99 -1.48
C GLY A 49 -0.85 -7.19 -2.70
N ARG A 50 -2.16 -7.05 -2.89
CA ARG A 50 -2.71 -6.23 -3.97
C ARG A 50 -2.67 -4.75 -3.56
N THR A 51 -2.37 -3.89 -4.52
CA THR A 51 -2.63 -2.45 -4.45
C THR A 51 -3.64 -2.09 -5.52
N ASP A 52 -4.49 -1.08 -5.24
CA ASP A 52 -5.51 -0.60 -6.18
C ASP A 52 -4.88 0.19 -7.34
N ALA A 53 -5.67 0.45 -8.38
CA ALA A 53 -5.28 1.35 -9.48
C ALA A 53 -4.84 2.71 -8.93
N GLY A 54 -3.67 3.19 -9.40
CA GLY A 54 -3.09 4.48 -9.01
C GLY A 54 -2.41 4.51 -7.63
N VAL A 55 -2.37 3.41 -6.88
CA VAL A 55 -1.69 3.30 -5.59
C VAL A 55 -0.21 3.03 -5.80
N HIS A 56 0.65 3.69 -5.02
CA HIS A 56 2.10 3.59 -5.08
C HIS A 56 2.69 2.62 -4.06
N ALA A 57 3.97 2.29 -4.22
CA ALA A 57 4.75 1.63 -3.18
C ALA A 57 6.16 2.22 -3.12
N GLU A 58 6.58 2.64 -1.93
CA GLU A 58 7.98 2.99 -1.63
C GLU A 58 8.74 1.77 -1.12
N ARG A 59 8.00 0.81 -0.57
CA ARG A 59 8.50 -0.51 -0.15
C ARG A 59 7.51 -1.57 -0.60
N TYR A 60 8.00 -2.51 -1.38
CA TYR A 60 7.21 -3.65 -1.84
C TYR A 60 8.11 -4.87 -1.96
N VAL A 61 7.63 -6.01 -1.55
CA VAL A 61 8.36 -7.27 -1.69
C VAL A 61 7.56 -8.21 -2.61
N ALA A 62 8.26 -8.79 -3.56
CA ALA A 62 7.74 -9.88 -4.38
C ALA A 62 8.77 -11.00 -4.46
N ASN A 63 8.35 -12.24 -4.63
CA ASN A 63 9.28 -13.34 -4.85
C ASN A 63 8.92 -14.15 -6.08
N PHE A 64 9.93 -14.84 -6.63
CA PHE A 64 9.78 -15.77 -7.74
C PHE A 64 10.84 -16.86 -7.71
N ARG A 65 10.57 -17.94 -8.44
CA ARG A 65 11.51 -19.04 -8.60
C ARG A 65 12.14 -19.00 -9.98
N THR A 66 13.46 -19.28 -10.05
CA THR A 66 14.21 -19.28 -11.29
C THR A 66 15.34 -20.32 -11.30
N SER A 67 15.68 -20.84 -12.49
CA SER A 67 16.87 -21.62 -12.75
C SER A 67 18.04 -20.74 -13.24
N SER A 68 17.79 -19.46 -13.51
CA SER A 68 18.80 -18.50 -13.98
C SER A 68 20.00 -18.42 -13.01
N ARG A 69 21.21 -18.33 -13.59
CA ARG A 69 22.48 -18.22 -12.87
C ARG A 69 22.98 -16.78 -12.73
N ILE A 70 22.15 -15.80 -13.07
CA ILE A 70 22.53 -14.39 -12.91
C ILE A 70 22.92 -14.15 -11.43
N PRO A 71 24.09 -13.54 -11.17
CA PRO A 71 24.47 -13.15 -9.82
C PRO A 71 23.43 -12.29 -9.17
N ILE A 72 23.13 -12.55 -7.89
CA ILE A 72 22.00 -11.91 -7.19
C ILE A 72 22.14 -10.40 -7.13
N ASP A 73 23.36 -9.89 -6.96
CA ASP A 73 23.72 -8.48 -6.95
C ASP A 73 23.56 -7.80 -8.31
N ARG A 74 23.57 -8.56 -9.40
CA ARG A 74 23.41 -8.05 -10.77
C ARG A 74 21.97 -8.03 -11.25
N LEU A 75 21.11 -8.79 -10.62
CA LEU A 75 19.71 -8.93 -11.05
C LEU A 75 18.93 -7.59 -11.03
N PRO A 76 19.05 -6.71 -10.04
CA PRO A 76 18.39 -5.41 -10.05
C PRO A 76 18.79 -4.54 -11.25
N PHE A 77 20.07 -4.53 -11.61
CA PHE A 77 20.58 -3.78 -12.75
C PHE A 77 20.10 -4.38 -14.08
N ALA A 78 20.12 -5.70 -14.20
CA ALA A 78 19.71 -6.38 -15.42
C ALA A 78 18.22 -6.12 -15.73
N VAL A 79 17.38 -6.06 -14.71
CA VAL A 79 15.94 -5.83 -14.85
C VAL A 79 15.58 -4.37 -15.18
N THR A 80 16.46 -3.42 -14.89
CA THR A 80 16.20 -1.99 -15.14
C THR A 80 16.01 -1.70 -16.64
N THR A 81 16.75 -2.38 -17.53
CA THR A 81 16.66 -2.13 -18.98
C THR A 81 15.29 -2.50 -19.57
N PRO A 82 14.70 -3.69 -19.28
CA PRO A 82 13.41 -4.09 -19.84
C PRO A 82 12.19 -3.59 -19.05
N THR A 83 12.37 -2.83 -17.95
CA THR A 83 11.26 -2.28 -17.15
C THR A 83 11.18 -0.76 -17.28
N PRO A 84 9.98 -0.16 -17.29
CA PRO A 84 9.81 1.29 -17.27
C PRO A 84 10.38 1.91 -15.98
N GLU A 85 10.76 3.20 -16.04
CA GLU A 85 11.39 3.94 -14.95
C GLU A 85 10.50 4.08 -13.69
N ASP A 86 9.22 3.87 -13.82
CA ASP A 86 8.25 3.92 -12.72
C ASP A 86 8.16 2.62 -11.90
N ILE A 87 8.91 1.57 -12.27
CA ILE A 87 9.10 0.33 -11.52
C ILE A 87 10.59 0.07 -11.34
N VAL A 88 11.07 0.07 -10.10
CA VAL A 88 12.49 -0.11 -9.78
C VAL A 88 12.69 -1.26 -8.81
N VAL A 89 13.51 -2.25 -9.18
CA VAL A 89 14.02 -3.27 -8.25
C VAL A 89 15.26 -2.70 -7.58
N ARG A 90 15.21 -2.53 -6.28
CA ARG A 90 16.29 -1.95 -5.46
C ARG A 90 17.30 -3.00 -5.02
N GLU A 91 16.81 -4.18 -4.70
CA GLU A 91 17.59 -5.27 -4.17
C GLU A 91 16.97 -6.61 -4.53
N ALA A 92 17.81 -7.63 -4.67
CA ALA A 92 17.40 -9.02 -4.82
C ALA A 92 18.14 -9.88 -3.79
N LEU A 93 17.43 -10.81 -3.16
CA LEU A 93 17.94 -11.68 -2.11
C LEU A 93 17.52 -13.12 -2.39
N GLU A 94 18.44 -14.06 -2.20
CA GLU A 94 18.03 -15.47 -2.08
C GLU A 94 17.39 -15.69 -0.72
N VAL A 95 16.23 -16.33 -0.74
CA VAL A 95 15.42 -16.63 0.44
C VAL A 95 15.14 -18.12 0.53
N ALA A 96 14.64 -18.56 1.69
CA ALA A 96 14.29 -19.96 1.91
C ALA A 96 13.28 -20.47 0.87
N ASP A 97 13.33 -21.77 0.59
CA ASP A 97 12.48 -22.37 -0.45
C ASP A 97 10.98 -22.21 -0.16
N ASP A 98 10.58 -22.19 1.12
CA ASP A 98 9.20 -22.02 1.56
C ASP A 98 8.76 -20.56 1.69
N PHE A 99 9.68 -19.61 1.52
CA PHE A 99 9.35 -18.17 1.58
C PHE A 99 8.30 -17.81 0.52
N ASN A 100 7.29 -17.07 0.97
CA ASN A 100 6.24 -16.52 0.14
C ASN A 100 5.96 -15.07 0.55
N ALA A 101 6.10 -14.12 -0.36
CA ALA A 101 6.04 -12.69 -0.07
C ALA A 101 4.76 -12.27 0.69
N ILE A 102 3.61 -12.87 0.39
CA ILE A 102 2.36 -12.57 1.09
C ILE A 102 2.20 -13.41 2.38
N GLY A 103 2.52 -14.71 2.33
CA GLY A 103 2.32 -15.63 3.45
C GLY A 103 3.30 -15.40 4.60
N SER A 104 4.53 -14.98 4.31
CA SER A 104 5.58 -14.70 5.30
C SER A 104 5.54 -13.28 5.85
N CYS A 105 4.66 -12.39 5.34
CA CYS A 105 4.58 -11.02 5.79
C CYS A 105 3.81 -10.91 7.10
N LEU A 106 4.45 -10.39 8.15
CA LEU A 106 3.89 -10.26 9.50
C LEU A 106 2.93 -9.08 9.62
N LYS A 107 3.32 -7.93 9.10
CA LYS A 107 2.53 -6.68 9.11
C LYS A 107 2.98 -5.74 8.01
N LYS A 108 2.12 -4.78 7.69
CA LYS A 108 2.31 -3.81 6.60
C LYS A 108 1.95 -2.42 7.09
N GLU A 109 2.67 -1.42 6.59
CA GLU A 109 2.32 -0.02 6.79
C GLU A 109 1.95 0.61 5.46
N TYR A 110 0.91 1.41 5.49
CA TYR A 110 0.56 2.36 4.44
C TYR A 110 0.64 3.78 4.96
N THR A 111 1.08 4.70 4.11
CA THR A 111 1.03 6.14 4.33
C THR A 111 0.10 6.77 3.31
N TYR A 112 -0.87 7.56 3.77
CA TYR A 112 -1.69 8.38 2.90
C TYR A 112 -1.26 9.84 3.01
N ARG A 113 -0.91 10.46 1.86
CA ARG A 113 -0.42 11.84 1.78
C ARG A 113 -1.54 12.78 1.35
N ILE A 114 -1.72 13.86 2.11
CA ILE A 114 -2.67 14.94 1.85
C ILE A 114 -1.88 16.24 1.70
N TYR A 115 -1.96 16.87 0.53
CA TYR A 115 -1.43 18.20 0.31
C TYR A 115 -2.48 19.24 0.71
N ASN A 116 -2.29 19.81 1.91
CA ASN A 116 -3.24 20.71 2.56
C ASN A 116 -2.80 22.17 2.36
N SER A 117 -3.24 22.76 1.26
CA SER A 117 -2.94 24.13 0.87
C SER A 117 -4.12 24.73 0.11
N ARG A 118 -4.25 26.05 0.11
CA ARG A 118 -5.28 26.77 -0.66
C ARG A 118 -5.05 26.71 -2.18
N ILE A 119 -3.80 26.50 -2.60
CA ILE A 119 -3.36 26.49 -4.01
C ILE A 119 -2.74 25.13 -4.33
N LYS A 120 -3.07 24.58 -5.50
CA LYS A 120 -2.49 23.32 -5.99
C LYS A 120 -0.99 23.46 -6.26
N ASN A 121 -0.28 22.36 -6.07
CA ASN A 121 1.13 22.24 -6.43
C ASN A 121 1.26 21.12 -7.49
N PRO A 122 1.81 21.40 -8.69
CA PRO A 122 1.90 20.43 -9.78
C PRO A 122 2.79 19.22 -9.44
N PHE A 123 3.76 19.36 -8.52
CA PHE A 123 4.62 18.26 -8.09
C PHE A 123 3.92 17.22 -7.22
N TYR A 124 2.71 17.52 -6.70
CA TYR A 124 1.88 16.57 -5.94
C TYR A 124 0.73 15.96 -6.75
N VAL A 125 0.61 16.29 -8.04
CA VAL A 125 -0.39 15.64 -8.92
C VAL A 125 -0.18 14.13 -8.94
N ASN A 126 -1.24 13.36 -8.63
CA ASN A 126 -1.21 11.91 -8.47
C ASN A 126 -0.18 11.40 -7.43
N ARG A 127 0.29 12.25 -6.52
CA ARG A 127 1.26 11.91 -5.46
C ARG A 127 0.78 12.27 -4.06
N ALA A 128 -0.20 13.17 -3.96
CA ALA A 128 -0.90 13.51 -2.73
C ALA A 128 -2.32 13.95 -3.04
N TYR A 129 -3.23 13.75 -2.11
CA TYR A 129 -4.60 14.24 -2.22
C TYR A 129 -4.64 15.73 -1.91
N PHE A 130 -4.96 16.56 -2.90
CA PHE A 130 -5.12 18.00 -2.70
C PHE A 130 -6.37 18.30 -1.88
N TYR A 131 -6.18 19.03 -0.77
CA TYR A 131 -7.27 19.40 0.13
C TYR A 131 -7.19 20.90 0.49
N PRO A 132 -8.12 21.76 -0.02
CA PRO A 132 -7.99 23.21 0.09
C PRO A 132 -8.43 23.79 1.44
N LYS A 133 -9.30 23.10 2.18
CA LYS A 133 -9.76 23.55 3.50
C LYS A 133 -8.68 23.29 4.54
N LYS A 134 -8.50 24.22 5.49
CA LYS A 134 -7.58 24.01 6.61
C LYS A 134 -7.97 22.77 7.42
N LEU A 135 -7.02 21.90 7.66
CA LEU A 135 -7.16 20.71 8.47
C LEU A 135 -6.40 20.87 9.79
N ASP A 136 -6.98 20.40 10.88
CA ASP A 136 -6.34 20.37 12.19
C ASP A 136 -5.70 19.00 12.39
N GLU A 137 -4.37 18.97 12.56
CA GLU A 137 -3.58 17.75 12.76
C GLU A 137 -3.99 17.02 14.04
N ALA A 138 -4.24 17.75 15.14
CA ALA A 138 -4.57 17.13 16.43
C ALA A 138 -5.93 16.43 16.37
N VAL A 139 -6.93 17.04 15.74
CA VAL A 139 -8.25 16.41 15.51
C VAL A 139 -8.11 15.18 14.63
N MET A 140 -7.33 15.26 13.56
CA MET A 140 -7.09 14.13 12.67
C MET A 140 -6.35 12.99 13.36
N ASP A 141 -5.32 13.29 14.18
CA ASP A 141 -4.56 12.26 14.89
C ASP A 141 -5.42 11.57 15.98
N ALA A 142 -6.23 12.33 16.70
CA ALA A 142 -7.20 11.78 17.67
C ALA A 142 -8.18 10.80 16.99
N ALA A 143 -8.76 11.19 15.84
CA ALA A 143 -9.63 10.33 15.06
C ALA A 143 -8.89 9.10 14.47
N ALA A 144 -7.66 9.28 14.01
CA ALA A 144 -6.84 8.18 13.48
C ALA A 144 -6.55 7.13 14.57
N ARG A 145 -6.18 7.54 15.77
CA ARG A 145 -5.93 6.65 16.91
C ARG A 145 -7.14 5.79 17.29
N ALA A 146 -8.36 6.27 17.08
CA ALA A 146 -9.59 5.54 17.38
C ALA A 146 -9.77 4.27 16.50
N PHE A 147 -8.98 4.08 15.44
CA PHE A 147 -8.95 2.86 14.64
C PHE A 147 -7.98 1.80 15.16
N GLU A 148 -7.18 2.07 16.19
CA GLU A 148 -6.21 1.13 16.73
C GLU A 148 -6.88 -0.01 17.50
N GLY A 149 -6.24 -1.17 17.45
CA GLY A 149 -6.77 -2.38 18.09
C GLY A 149 -7.29 -3.40 17.09
N THR A 150 -7.95 -4.42 17.63
CA THR A 150 -8.56 -5.51 16.84
C THR A 150 -10.05 -5.26 16.72
N HIS A 151 -10.52 -5.01 15.50
CA HIS A 151 -11.91 -4.67 15.20
C HIS A 151 -12.39 -5.37 13.92
N ASP A 152 -13.70 -5.42 13.74
CA ASP A 152 -14.30 -5.71 12.44
C ASP A 152 -14.33 -4.44 11.58
N PHE A 153 -13.48 -4.40 10.57
CA PHE A 153 -13.32 -3.23 9.68
C PHE A 153 -14.28 -3.20 8.49
N ARG A 154 -15.39 -3.95 8.52
CA ARG A 154 -16.37 -3.94 7.42
C ARG A 154 -16.97 -2.57 7.15
N ALA A 155 -17.12 -1.69 8.15
CA ALA A 155 -17.60 -0.32 8.00
C ALA A 155 -16.66 0.59 7.17
N VAL A 156 -15.38 0.24 7.04
CA VAL A 156 -14.39 1.01 6.29
C VAL A 156 -13.76 0.20 5.15
N ARG A 157 -14.54 -0.65 4.50
CA ARG A 157 -14.12 -1.37 3.29
C ARG A 157 -15.08 -1.13 2.13
N SER A 158 -14.60 -1.36 0.91
CA SER A 158 -15.48 -1.51 -0.25
C SER A 158 -15.91 -2.97 -0.45
N VAL A 159 -17.10 -3.18 -0.99
CA VAL A 159 -17.60 -4.50 -1.42
C VAL A 159 -16.94 -4.85 -2.76
N GLY A 160 -16.81 -6.13 -3.08
CA GLY A 160 -16.29 -6.59 -4.39
C GLY A 160 -15.06 -7.48 -4.33
N THR A 161 -14.53 -7.76 -3.13
CA THR A 161 -13.51 -8.79 -2.92
C THR A 161 -13.96 -9.78 -1.84
N GLU A 162 -13.85 -11.07 -2.16
CA GLU A 162 -14.04 -12.12 -1.15
C GLU A 162 -12.90 -12.08 -0.14
N THR A 163 -13.25 -12.20 1.13
CA THR A 163 -12.30 -12.33 2.24
C THR A 163 -12.85 -13.30 3.27
N LYS A 164 -11.97 -14.08 3.88
CA LYS A 164 -12.36 -15.06 4.94
C LYS A 164 -12.88 -14.35 6.20
N THR A 165 -12.34 -13.17 6.51
CA THR A 165 -12.72 -12.39 7.68
C THR A 165 -12.50 -10.90 7.40
N THR A 166 -13.29 -10.05 8.04
CA THR A 166 -13.16 -8.59 8.04
C THR A 166 -12.48 -8.05 9.29
N VAL A 167 -12.16 -8.94 10.24
CA VAL A 167 -11.42 -8.58 11.45
C VAL A 167 -9.95 -8.37 11.11
N ARG A 168 -9.37 -7.25 11.58
CA ARG A 168 -7.95 -6.90 11.44
C ARG A 168 -7.45 -6.32 12.76
N THR A 169 -6.13 -6.39 12.94
CA THR A 169 -5.44 -5.71 14.04
C THR A 169 -4.65 -4.53 13.49
N VAL A 170 -5.08 -3.33 13.83
CA VAL A 170 -4.34 -2.09 13.54
C VAL A 170 -3.40 -1.82 14.72
N HIS A 171 -2.11 -1.92 14.47
CA HIS A 171 -1.07 -1.73 15.50
C HIS A 171 -0.87 -0.26 15.85
N TYR A 172 -1.00 0.62 14.87
CA TYR A 172 -1.05 2.07 15.03
C TYR A 172 -1.72 2.73 13.83
N CYS A 173 -2.34 3.88 14.10
CA CYS A 173 -2.84 4.80 13.09
C CYS A 173 -2.57 6.23 13.57
N ARG A 174 -1.74 6.99 12.85
CA ARG A 174 -1.23 8.29 13.28
C ARG A 174 -1.29 9.29 12.14
N VAL A 175 -1.51 10.55 12.50
CA VAL A 175 -1.39 11.68 11.56
C VAL A 175 -0.27 12.60 12.00
N THR A 176 0.55 13.03 11.06
CA THR A 176 1.63 14.00 11.28
C THR A 176 1.65 15.04 10.18
N ARG A 177 2.05 16.26 10.51
CA ARG A 177 2.17 17.37 9.57
C ARG A 177 3.63 17.81 9.38
N ARG A 178 4.00 18.00 8.11
CA ARG A 178 5.27 18.64 7.73
C ARG A 178 4.97 19.75 6.72
N GLY A 179 4.88 20.99 7.21
CA GLY A 179 4.46 22.13 6.39
C GLY A 179 3.03 21.95 5.85
N GLU A 180 2.87 21.96 4.53
CA GLU A 180 1.58 21.76 3.86
C GLU A 180 1.24 20.26 3.63
N LEU A 181 2.13 19.33 3.97
CA LEU A 181 1.90 17.91 3.80
C LEU A 181 1.45 17.28 5.13
N LEU A 182 0.30 16.60 5.11
CA LEU A 182 -0.18 15.71 6.16
C LEU A 182 0.03 14.26 5.72
N GLU A 183 0.56 13.45 6.61
CA GLU A 183 0.72 12.00 6.41
C GLU A 183 -0.10 11.24 7.44
N LEU A 184 -1.07 10.44 6.97
CA LEU A 184 -1.75 9.43 7.79
C LEU A 184 -1.02 8.10 7.58
N LYS A 185 -0.41 7.57 8.65
CA LYS A 185 0.27 6.27 8.65
C LYS A 185 -0.56 5.25 9.40
N VAL A 186 -0.77 4.10 8.79
CA VAL A 186 -1.50 3.00 9.41
C VAL A 186 -0.74 1.69 9.21
N CYS A 187 -0.51 0.96 10.31
CA CYS A 187 0.14 -0.34 10.31
C CYS A 187 -0.84 -1.40 10.82
N ALA A 188 -0.97 -2.50 10.08
CA ALA A 188 -1.86 -3.60 10.45
C ALA A 188 -1.30 -4.96 10.00
N ASP A 189 -1.86 -6.05 10.54
CA ASP A 189 -1.62 -7.43 10.11
C ASP A 189 -2.10 -7.69 8.67
N GLY A 190 -3.07 -6.92 8.19
CA GLY A 190 -3.60 -6.95 6.83
C GLY A 190 -4.61 -5.84 6.59
N PHE A 191 -4.94 -5.63 5.32
CA PHE A 191 -5.89 -4.60 4.93
C PHE A 191 -6.98 -5.17 4.04
N LEU A 192 -8.20 -4.67 4.20
CA LEU A 192 -9.34 -4.94 3.34
C LEU A 192 -9.31 -4.01 2.12
N TYR A 193 -10.09 -4.34 1.10
CA TYR A 193 -10.21 -3.53 -0.11
C TYR A 193 -10.64 -2.09 0.23
N ASN A 194 -9.84 -1.11 -0.21
CA ASN A 194 -10.00 0.32 0.05
C ASN A 194 -9.96 0.75 1.55
N MET A 195 -9.60 -0.14 2.48
CA MET A 195 -9.68 0.13 3.92
C MET A 195 -8.93 1.40 4.34
N VAL A 196 -7.66 1.56 3.95
CA VAL A 196 -6.87 2.75 4.32
C VAL A 196 -7.46 4.03 3.75
N ARG A 197 -7.97 3.98 2.52
CA ARG A 197 -8.61 5.13 1.86
C ARG A 197 -9.93 5.51 2.54
N ALA A 198 -10.70 4.55 3.02
CA ALA A 198 -11.93 4.80 3.77
C ALA A 198 -11.63 5.30 5.20
N ILE A 199 -10.61 4.78 5.88
CA ILE A 199 -10.10 5.31 7.16
C ILE A 199 -9.71 6.78 6.97
N THR A 200 -8.91 7.09 5.95
CA THR A 200 -8.50 8.48 5.68
C THR A 200 -9.70 9.40 5.43
N GLY A 201 -10.69 8.95 4.65
CA GLY A 201 -11.91 9.73 4.45
C GLY A 201 -12.72 9.96 5.72
N THR A 202 -12.73 8.97 6.63
CA THR A 202 -13.41 9.09 7.93
C THR A 202 -12.66 10.08 8.85
N VAL A 203 -11.34 10.04 8.87
CA VAL A 203 -10.49 11.01 9.57
C VAL A 203 -10.69 12.44 9.01
N LEU A 204 -10.86 12.59 7.69
CA LEU A 204 -11.20 13.87 7.09
C LEU A 204 -12.60 14.37 7.51
N TYR A 205 -13.57 13.48 7.66
CA TYR A 205 -14.89 13.86 8.18
C TYR A 205 -14.82 14.34 9.65
N ALA A 206 -13.92 13.76 10.46
CA ALA A 206 -13.66 14.27 11.80
C ALA A 206 -13.03 15.68 11.75
N ALA A 207 -12.05 15.91 10.87
CA ALA A 207 -11.44 17.23 10.67
C ALA A 207 -12.42 18.29 10.12
N GLU A 208 -13.50 17.87 9.45
CA GLU A 208 -14.60 18.74 9.00
C GLU A 208 -15.68 18.95 10.07
N GLY A 209 -15.55 18.35 11.26
CA GLY A 209 -16.55 18.41 12.34
C GLY A 209 -17.84 17.62 12.08
N LYS A 210 -17.83 16.70 11.12
CA LYS A 210 -18.96 15.80 10.81
C LYS A 210 -19.03 14.57 11.72
N LEU A 211 -17.90 14.20 12.31
CA LEU A 211 -17.71 13.10 13.24
C LEU A 211 -16.79 13.55 14.37
N THR A 212 -16.79 12.81 15.46
CA THR A 212 -15.80 12.93 16.52
C THR A 212 -14.95 11.65 16.61
N ALA A 213 -13.86 11.67 17.37
CA ALA A 213 -13.05 10.46 17.60
C ALA A 213 -13.86 9.36 18.30
N GLU A 214 -14.79 9.75 19.20
CA GLU A 214 -15.67 8.85 19.95
C GLU A 214 -16.76 8.17 19.10
N ASP A 215 -17.02 8.68 17.91
CA ASP A 215 -17.98 8.06 16.99
C ASP A 215 -17.34 6.89 16.20
N ILE A 216 -16.02 6.87 16.06
CA ILE A 216 -15.31 5.87 15.24
C ILE A 216 -15.51 4.43 15.78
N PRO A 217 -15.35 4.14 17.08
CA PRO A 217 -15.67 2.81 17.60
C PRO A 217 -17.12 2.39 17.33
N LYS A 218 -18.09 3.30 17.47
CA LYS A 218 -19.50 3.02 17.17
C LYS A 218 -19.72 2.70 15.69
N ILE A 219 -19.03 3.41 14.79
CA ILE A 219 -19.07 3.13 13.34
C ILE A 219 -18.51 1.74 13.04
N LEU A 220 -17.38 1.36 13.66
CA LEU A 220 -16.80 0.03 13.50
C LEU A 220 -17.74 -1.06 14.00
N ASP A 221 -18.31 -0.89 15.20
CA ASP A 221 -19.24 -1.84 15.81
C ASP A 221 -20.54 -2.02 14.99
N SER A 222 -21.04 -0.94 14.39
CA SER A 222 -22.23 -1.00 13.53
C SER A 222 -21.99 -1.82 12.24
N GLY A 223 -20.78 -1.83 11.73
CA GLY A 223 -20.43 -2.41 10.45
C GLY A 223 -21.04 -1.68 9.23
N ASP A 224 -21.68 -0.53 9.45
CA ASP A 224 -22.36 0.23 8.40
C ASP A 224 -21.38 1.16 7.66
N ARG A 225 -21.15 0.87 6.38
CA ARG A 225 -20.26 1.66 5.52
C ARG A 225 -20.76 3.10 5.30
N THR A 226 -22.07 3.35 5.40
CA THR A 226 -22.67 4.67 5.14
C THR A 226 -22.37 5.69 6.23
N LEU A 227 -22.05 5.23 7.44
CA LEU A 227 -21.66 6.07 8.58
C LEU A 227 -20.20 6.52 8.52
N ALA A 228 -19.36 5.81 7.76
CA ALA A 228 -17.94 6.17 7.57
C ALA A 228 -17.75 7.21 6.47
N GLY A 229 -16.58 7.85 6.45
CA GLY A 229 -16.21 8.82 5.43
C GLY A 229 -16.01 8.20 4.03
N PRO A 230 -15.88 9.01 2.99
CA PRO A 230 -15.73 8.56 1.61
C PRO A 230 -14.40 7.82 1.40
N THR A 231 -14.34 6.98 0.36
CA THR A 231 -13.09 6.42 -0.12
C THR A 231 -12.32 7.51 -0.88
N VAL A 232 -11.23 8.02 -0.29
CA VAL A 232 -10.43 9.09 -0.91
C VAL A 232 -9.64 8.60 -2.13
N PRO A 233 -9.17 9.50 -3.04
CA PRO A 233 -8.44 9.13 -4.25
C PRO A 233 -7.20 8.26 -3.99
N PRO A 234 -6.81 7.35 -4.92
CA PRO A 234 -5.70 6.41 -4.72
C PRO A 234 -4.31 7.08 -4.75
N GLY A 235 -4.12 8.15 -5.51
CA GLY A 235 -2.82 8.77 -5.76
C GLY A 235 -2.11 9.38 -4.53
N GLY A 236 -2.79 9.42 -3.38
CA GLY A 236 -2.14 9.77 -2.12
C GLY A 236 -1.65 8.56 -1.31
N LEU A 237 -1.95 7.33 -1.74
CA LEU A 237 -1.69 6.12 -0.97
C LEU A 237 -0.39 5.44 -1.40
N TYR A 238 0.44 5.11 -0.41
CA TYR A 238 1.72 4.42 -0.57
C TYR A 238 1.83 3.24 0.39
N MET A 239 2.28 2.08 -0.09
CA MET A 239 2.83 1.06 0.80
C MET A 239 4.24 1.51 1.19
N THR A 240 4.49 1.72 2.49
CA THR A 240 5.71 2.39 2.98
C THR A 240 6.61 1.50 3.82
N ARG A 241 6.08 0.44 4.43
CA ARG A 241 6.89 -0.48 5.23
C ARG A 241 6.29 -1.87 5.30
N LEU A 242 7.16 -2.86 5.41
CA LEU A 242 6.82 -4.27 5.53
C LEU A 242 7.65 -4.89 6.64
N TRP A 243 7.13 -5.95 7.28
CA TRP A 243 7.87 -6.69 8.31
C TRP A 243 7.79 -8.18 8.01
N TYR A 244 8.96 -8.82 8.04
CA TYR A 244 9.17 -10.24 7.88
C TYR A 244 10.07 -10.75 9.02
N GLU A 245 10.10 -12.05 9.26
CA GLU A 245 11.08 -12.66 10.17
C GLU A 245 12.51 -12.50 9.63
N ASP A 246 12.70 -12.61 8.32
CA ASP A 246 13.96 -12.28 7.65
C ASP A 246 14.14 -10.76 7.62
N GLU A 247 14.91 -10.21 8.58
CA GLU A 247 15.12 -8.78 8.74
C GLU A 247 15.73 -8.10 7.50
N ARG A 248 16.40 -8.83 6.62
CA ARG A 248 16.95 -8.30 5.36
C ARG A 248 15.84 -7.78 4.43
N LEU A 249 14.59 -8.19 4.65
CA LEU A 249 13.42 -7.78 3.86
C LEU A 249 12.67 -6.58 4.47
N ASN A 250 13.05 -6.10 5.65
CA ASN A 250 12.29 -5.11 6.42
C ASN A 250 12.59 -3.65 6.04
N ASP A 251 13.55 -3.34 5.18
CA ASP A 251 13.93 -1.96 4.82
C ASP A 251 13.75 -1.63 3.33
#